data_bffee57d88babe7687b9533f97d533a4
#
_entry.id   bffee57d88babe7687b9533f97d533a4
#
_cell.length_a   1.000
_cell.length_b   1.000
_cell.length_c   1.000
_cell.angle_alpha   90.00
_cell.angle_beta   90.00
_cell.angle_gamma   90.00
#
_symmetry.space_group_name_H-M   'P 1'
#
loop_
_entity.id
_entity.type
_entity.pdbx_description
1 polymer ?
#
loop_
_entity_poly.entity_id
_entity_poly.type
_entity_poly.pdbx_seq_one_letter_code
_entity_poly.pdbx_strand_id
1 'polypeptide(L)'
;MGFLDKLFNKTDINIAVEQFRATPGAFLIDVRTGPEYEAGHIEGAINVPLNSIHFIVNHVRDITAPVYVYCQSGARSGQAVSMIREMGYKNVTNVGGVNRFKGKLVR
;
A
#
# COMPACT_ATOMS: atom_id res chain seq x y z
N MET A 1 -13.04 17.56 13.18
CA MET A 1 -12.19 16.56 13.50
C MET A 1 -10.76 16.95 13.26
N GLY A 2 -10.27 16.96 12.08
CA GLY A 2 -8.99 17.57 11.84
C GLY A 2 -7.81 16.79 12.40
N PHE A 3 -7.02 17.43 13.23
CA PHE A 3 -5.73 16.92 13.65
C PHE A 3 -5.80 15.54 14.32
N LEU A 4 -6.71 15.37 15.27
CA LEU A 4 -6.82 14.09 15.97
C LEU A 4 -7.29 12.98 15.05
N ASP A 5 -8.15 13.30 14.14
CA ASP A 5 -8.60 12.32 13.15
C ASP A 5 -7.46 11.84 12.30
N LYS A 6 -6.58 12.75 11.87
CA LYS A 6 -5.45 12.36 11.04
C LYS A 6 -4.48 11.48 11.81
N LEU A 7 -4.35 11.68 13.13
CA LEU A 7 -3.45 10.88 13.94
C LEU A 7 -3.99 9.47 14.19
N PHE A 8 -5.27 9.35 14.45
CA PHE A 8 -5.85 8.11 14.95
C PHE A 8 -6.75 7.41 13.93
N ASN A 9 -7.21 8.15 12.95
CA ASN A 9 -8.09 7.58 11.94
C ASN A 9 -7.26 6.91 10.88
N LYS A 10 -7.12 5.61 11.00
CA LYS A 10 -6.39 4.85 10.01
C LYS A 10 -7.22 4.78 8.74
N THR A 11 -6.55 4.86 7.60
CA THR A 11 -7.21 4.67 6.34
C THR A 11 -7.84 3.29 6.30
N ASP A 12 -9.13 3.23 6.01
CA ASP A 12 -9.84 1.97 5.87
C ASP A 12 -9.39 1.33 4.57
N ILE A 13 -8.78 0.15 4.67
CA ILE A 13 -8.25 -0.53 3.49
C ILE A 13 -9.33 -0.80 2.45
N ASN A 14 -10.56 -1.03 2.88
CA ASN A 14 -11.66 -1.31 1.95
C ASN A 14 -11.98 -0.09 1.11
N ILE A 15 -12.01 1.08 1.74
CA ILE A 15 -12.23 2.34 1.03
C ILE A 15 -11.02 2.67 0.16
N ALA A 16 -9.82 2.46 0.67
CA ALA A 16 -8.60 2.77 -0.07
C ALA A 16 -8.48 1.93 -1.33
N VAL A 17 -8.87 0.66 -1.27
CA VAL A 17 -8.82 -0.20 -2.45
C VAL A 17 -9.81 0.28 -3.51
N GLU A 18 -10.98 0.75 -3.07
CA GLU A 18 -11.94 1.35 -4.01
C GLU A 18 -11.35 2.59 -4.67
N GLN A 19 -10.69 3.44 -3.87
CA GLN A 19 -10.05 4.64 -4.39
C GLN A 19 -8.95 4.29 -5.39
N PHE A 20 -8.15 3.29 -5.06
CA PHE A 20 -7.10 2.81 -5.95
C PHE A 20 -7.71 2.41 -7.31
N ARG A 21 -8.78 1.62 -7.27
CA ARG A 21 -9.41 1.13 -8.50
C ARG A 21 -10.04 2.24 -9.32
N ALA A 22 -10.47 3.31 -8.66
CA ALA A 22 -11.12 4.45 -9.32
C ALA A 22 -10.14 5.51 -9.79
N THR A 23 -8.85 5.38 -9.49
CA THR A 23 -7.86 6.42 -9.77
C THR A 23 -6.90 5.94 -10.86
N PRO A 24 -7.03 6.48 -12.08
CA PRO A 24 -6.09 6.12 -13.15
C PRO A 24 -4.67 6.49 -12.75
N GLY A 25 -3.73 5.59 -13.04
CA GLY A 25 -2.32 5.82 -12.72
C GLY A 25 -1.93 5.54 -11.29
N ALA A 26 -2.86 5.08 -10.44
CA ALA A 26 -2.53 4.72 -9.07
C ALA A 26 -1.93 3.32 -9.01
N PHE A 27 -1.15 3.08 -7.96
CA PHE A 27 -0.49 1.79 -7.72
C PHE A 27 -0.88 1.27 -6.34
N LEU A 28 -1.04 -0.04 -6.24
CA LEU A 28 -1.28 -0.72 -4.97
C LEU A 28 -0.10 -1.66 -4.74
N ILE A 29 0.61 -1.45 -3.64
CA ILE A 29 1.86 -2.17 -3.36
C ILE A 29 1.65 -3.04 -2.13
N ASP A 30 1.94 -4.33 -2.27
CA ASP A 30 1.92 -5.31 -1.19
C ASP A 30 3.36 -5.50 -0.74
N VAL A 31 3.67 -5.07 0.50
CA VAL A 31 5.05 -5.15 1.00
C VAL A 31 5.29 -6.37 1.89
N ARG A 32 4.39 -7.35 1.82
CA ARG A 32 4.59 -8.64 2.49
C ARG A 32 5.62 -9.46 1.73
N THR A 33 5.98 -10.60 2.29
CA THR A 33 6.90 -11.51 1.59
C THR A 33 6.25 -12.11 0.35
N GLY A 34 7.08 -12.63 -0.54
CA GLY A 34 6.58 -13.31 -1.73
C GLY A 34 5.60 -14.44 -1.42
N PRO A 35 5.94 -15.36 -0.49
CA PRO A 35 5.00 -16.43 -0.14
C PRO A 35 3.67 -15.94 0.42
N GLU A 36 3.68 -14.87 1.24
CA GLU A 36 2.43 -14.29 1.73
C GLU A 36 1.58 -13.77 0.56
N TYR A 37 2.22 -13.07 -0.36
CA TYR A 37 1.54 -12.52 -1.53
C TYR A 37 0.94 -13.66 -2.37
N GLU A 38 1.69 -14.71 -2.61
CA GLU A 38 1.24 -15.83 -3.43
C GLU A 38 0.09 -16.60 -2.79
N ALA A 39 0.05 -16.62 -1.45
CA ALA A 39 -1.03 -17.29 -0.74
C ALA A 39 -2.37 -16.55 -0.88
N GLY A 40 -2.32 -15.27 -1.22
CA GLY A 40 -3.51 -14.47 -1.46
C GLY A 40 -3.20 -12.99 -1.32
N HIS A 41 -3.62 -12.20 -2.30
CA HIS A 41 -3.38 -10.76 -2.30
C HIS A 41 -4.57 -10.04 -2.92
N ILE A 42 -4.60 -8.72 -2.75
CA ILE A 42 -5.66 -7.91 -3.33
C ILE A 42 -5.41 -7.77 -4.82
N GLU A 43 -6.44 -7.99 -5.61
CA GLU A 43 -6.34 -7.92 -7.07
C GLU A 43 -5.80 -6.55 -7.50
N GLY A 44 -4.78 -6.57 -8.35
CA GLY A 44 -4.14 -5.36 -8.82
C GLY A 44 -2.90 -4.98 -8.03
N ALA A 45 -2.63 -5.64 -6.92
CA ALA A 45 -1.46 -5.32 -6.10
C ALA A 45 -0.18 -5.87 -6.73
N ILE A 46 0.88 -5.10 -6.60
CA ILE A 46 2.23 -5.49 -7.02
C ILE A 46 3.01 -5.81 -5.75
N ASN A 47 3.68 -6.94 -5.72
CA ASN A 47 4.47 -7.34 -4.56
C ASN A 47 5.87 -6.72 -4.62
N VAL A 48 6.15 -5.86 -3.66
CA VAL A 48 7.49 -5.31 -3.45
C VAL A 48 7.78 -5.46 -1.96
N PRO A 49 8.40 -6.56 -1.55
CA PRO A 49 8.63 -6.81 -0.12
C PRO A 49 9.38 -5.69 0.57
N LEU A 50 9.08 -5.49 1.85
CA LEU A 50 9.65 -4.38 2.62
C LEU A 50 11.18 -4.34 2.54
N ASN A 51 11.84 -5.49 2.67
CA ASN A 51 13.31 -5.52 2.66
C ASN A 51 13.89 -5.33 1.26
N SER A 52 13.06 -5.20 0.26
CA SER A 52 13.46 -4.92 -1.12
C SER A 52 12.72 -3.71 -1.67
N ILE A 53 12.32 -2.79 -0.78
CA ILE A 53 11.41 -1.71 -1.15
C ILE A 53 12.01 -0.77 -2.21
N HIS A 54 13.34 -0.72 -2.29
CA HIS A 54 13.99 0.13 -3.29
C HIS A 54 13.65 -0.29 -4.72
N PHE A 55 13.20 -1.52 -4.93
CA PHE A 55 12.76 -1.97 -6.25
C PHE A 55 11.45 -1.34 -6.70
N ILE A 56 10.78 -0.57 -5.83
CA ILE A 56 9.56 0.13 -6.24
C ILE A 56 9.80 1.02 -7.45
N VAL A 57 11.03 1.52 -7.62
CA VAL A 57 11.35 2.41 -8.76
C VAL A 57 11.18 1.70 -10.09
N ASN A 58 11.22 0.37 -10.11
CA ASN A 58 11.02 -0.39 -11.35
C ASN A 58 9.55 -0.48 -11.73
N HIS A 59 8.65 -0.24 -10.79
CA HIS A 59 7.22 -0.34 -11.00
C HIS A 59 6.54 1.02 -11.08
N VAL A 60 6.97 1.95 -10.24
CA VAL A 60 6.36 3.28 -10.15
C VAL A 60 7.42 4.30 -10.52
N ARG A 61 7.40 4.75 -11.77
CA ARG A 61 8.41 5.68 -12.28
C ARG A 61 8.06 7.13 -12.04
N ASP A 62 6.77 7.43 -11.91
CA ASP A 62 6.29 8.78 -11.66
C ASP A 62 6.20 9.00 -10.16
N ILE A 63 7.07 9.85 -9.62
CA ILE A 63 7.10 10.09 -8.17
C ILE A 63 5.87 10.86 -7.67
N THR A 64 5.03 11.36 -8.57
CA THR A 64 3.77 12.01 -8.19
C THR A 64 2.58 11.07 -8.25
N ALA A 65 2.76 9.84 -8.74
CA ALA A 65 1.66 8.89 -8.84
C ALA A 65 1.13 8.53 -7.45
N PRO A 66 -0.18 8.32 -7.30
CA PRO A 66 -0.73 7.84 -6.03
C PRO A 66 -0.27 6.42 -5.78
N VAL A 67 0.32 6.18 -4.62
CA VAL A 67 0.84 4.88 -4.23
C VAL A 67 0.17 4.47 -2.92
N TYR A 68 -0.55 3.37 -2.97
CA TYR A 68 -1.23 2.79 -1.82
C TYR A 68 -0.45 1.57 -1.38
N VAL A 69 -0.12 1.49 -0.08
CA VAL A 69 0.79 0.45 0.43
C VAL A 69 0.09 -0.31 1.55
N TYR A 70 0.10 -1.64 1.49
CA TYR A 70 -0.46 -2.46 2.55
C TYR A 70 0.47 -3.62 2.89
N CYS A 71 0.25 -4.19 4.07
CA CYS A 71 0.90 -5.43 4.47
C CYS A 71 -0.13 -6.32 5.18
N GLN A 72 0.29 -7.17 6.09
CA GLN A 72 -0.65 -8.05 6.80
C GLN A 72 -1.47 -7.27 7.84
N SER A 73 -0.80 -6.46 8.66
CA SER A 73 -1.45 -5.74 9.77
C SER A 73 -1.30 -4.23 9.71
N GLY A 74 -0.47 -3.70 8.81
CA GLY A 74 -0.21 -2.27 8.70
C GLY A 74 1.14 -1.83 9.23
N ALA A 75 1.86 -2.67 9.98
CA ALA A 75 3.13 -2.28 10.58
C ALA A 75 4.25 -2.17 9.56
N ARG A 76 4.42 -3.21 8.74
CA ARG A 76 5.46 -3.19 7.69
C ARG A 76 5.15 -2.12 6.65
N SER A 77 3.87 -1.94 6.31
CA SER A 77 3.49 -0.92 5.33
C SER A 77 3.76 0.49 5.87
N GLY A 78 3.63 0.70 7.17
CA GLY A 78 4.01 1.98 7.77
C GLY A 78 5.49 2.28 7.59
N GLN A 79 6.35 1.28 7.81
CA GLN A 79 7.77 1.43 7.57
C GLN A 79 8.07 1.67 6.09
N ALA A 80 7.40 0.91 5.21
CA ALA A 80 7.59 1.05 3.78
C ALA A 80 7.22 2.45 3.30
N VAL A 81 6.10 2.99 3.80
CA VAL A 81 5.66 4.34 3.41
C VAL A 81 6.73 5.38 3.75
N SER A 82 7.32 5.28 4.96
CA SER A 82 8.40 6.20 5.34
C SER A 82 9.57 6.09 4.38
N MET A 83 9.97 4.88 4.04
CA MET A 83 11.10 4.65 3.14
C MET A 83 10.81 5.17 1.73
N ILE A 84 9.59 4.92 1.25
CA ILE A 84 9.20 5.35 -0.09
C ILE A 84 9.17 6.88 -0.16
N ARG A 85 8.67 7.53 0.89
CA ARG A 85 8.67 8.99 0.93
C ARG A 85 10.09 9.55 0.91
N GLU A 86 11.02 8.91 1.61
CA GLU A 86 12.42 9.33 1.60
C GLU A 86 13.05 9.18 0.23
N MET A 87 12.53 8.26 -0.58
CA MET A 87 12.99 8.08 -1.96
C MET A 87 12.45 9.17 -2.89
N GLY A 88 11.60 10.07 -2.41
CA GLY A 88 11.10 11.21 -3.19
C GLY A 88 9.67 11.08 -3.66
N TYR A 89 9.00 9.96 -3.39
CA TYR A 89 7.59 9.80 -3.77
C TYR A 89 6.72 10.72 -2.92
N LYS A 90 5.80 11.41 -3.58
CA LYS A 90 5.07 12.51 -2.95
C LYS A 90 3.66 12.17 -2.52
N ASN A 91 3.14 11.03 -2.97
CA ASN A 91 1.72 10.74 -2.77
C ASN A 91 1.57 9.28 -2.34
N VAL A 92 2.03 8.98 -1.12
CA VAL A 92 2.11 7.61 -0.60
C VAL A 92 1.24 7.49 0.64
N THR A 93 0.40 6.49 0.67
CA THR A 93 -0.56 6.26 1.75
C THR A 93 -0.43 4.85 2.31
N ASN A 94 -0.33 4.73 3.63
CA ASN A 94 -0.43 3.44 4.30
C ASN A 94 -1.91 3.10 4.45
N VAL A 95 -2.35 2.05 3.76
CA VAL A 95 -3.76 1.67 3.80
C VAL A 95 -4.04 0.54 4.81
N GLY A 96 -3.02 0.10 5.51
CA GLY A 96 -3.21 -0.80 6.63
C GLY A 96 -2.95 -2.25 6.31
N GLY A 97 -3.76 -3.13 6.86
CA GLY A 97 -3.52 -4.55 6.78
C GLY A 97 -4.58 -5.29 6.00
N VAL A 98 -4.12 -6.25 5.20
CA VAL A 98 -5.02 -7.10 4.43
C VAL A 98 -5.93 -7.93 5.35
N ASN A 99 -5.54 -8.10 6.62
CA ASN A 99 -6.36 -8.80 7.59
C ASN A 99 -7.70 -8.11 7.85
N ARG A 100 -7.83 -6.83 7.47
CA ARG A 100 -9.09 -6.09 7.60
C ARG A 100 -9.82 -5.94 6.27
N PHE A 101 -9.23 -6.42 5.20
CA PHE A 101 -9.85 -6.34 3.89
C PHE A 101 -11.00 -7.34 3.81
N LYS A 102 -12.18 -6.84 3.42
CA LYS A 102 -13.39 -7.66 3.37
C LYS A 102 -13.64 -8.25 1.99
N GLY A 103 -12.89 -7.80 1.00
CA GLY A 103 -13.03 -8.32 -0.33
C GLY A 103 -12.35 -9.66 -0.51
N LYS A 104 -12.47 -10.20 -1.71
CA LYS A 104 -11.90 -11.49 -2.04
C LYS A 104 -10.44 -11.33 -2.45
N LEU A 105 -9.59 -12.22 -1.95
CA LEU A 105 -8.19 -12.24 -2.36
C LEU A 105 -8.03 -13.13 -3.58
N VAL A 106 -7.05 -12.81 -4.41
CA VAL A 106 -6.68 -13.60 -5.58
C VAL A 106 -5.29 -14.18 -5.39
N ARG A 107 -4.93 -15.12 -6.24
CA ARG A 107 -3.62 -15.77 -6.18
C ARG A 107 -2.86 -15.68 -7.47
#